data_f63fa84ed404a9a25485a33ae9aaeedd
#
_entry.id   f63fa84ed404a9a25485a33ae9aaeedd
#
_cell.length_a   1.000
_cell.length_b   1.000
_cell.length_c   1.000
_cell.angle_alpha   90.00
_cell.angle_beta   90.00
_cell.angle_gamma   90.00
#
_symmetry.space_group_name_H-M   'P 1'
#
loop_
_entity.id
_entity.type
_entity.pdbx_description
1 polymer ?
#
loop_
_entity_poly.entity_id
_entity_poly.type
_entity_poly.pdbx_seq_one_letter_code
_entity_poly.pdbx_strand_id
1 'polypeptide(L)'
;MKVLVVEDEPLLAMLLEESLVELGHEVAGSAATVDQAFATLDRGEVDFALLDYSLADEANAGPVAARLRGEAIPFVYLTGHRSLPLGDEIPCAPLLAKPFTLDQLDDALRDAA
;
A
#
# COMPACT_ATOMS: atom_id res chain seq x y z
N MET A 1 8.80 6.15 -9.37
CA MET A 1 8.92 5.93 -7.90
C MET A 1 9.10 4.44 -7.61
N LYS A 2 9.74 4.14 -6.54
CA LYS A 2 9.82 2.77 -6.03
C LYS A 2 8.68 2.55 -5.05
N VAL A 3 7.79 1.64 -5.39
CA VAL A 3 6.53 1.42 -4.68
C VAL A 3 6.54 0.09 -3.94
N LEU A 4 6.23 0.14 -2.65
CA LEU A 4 6.00 -1.06 -1.85
C LEU A 4 4.53 -1.46 -1.99
N VAL A 5 4.30 -2.73 -2.33
CA VAL A 5 2.95 -3.31 -2.39
C VAL A 5 2.77 -4.21 -1.17
N VAL A 6 1.78 -3.91 -0.33
CA VAL A 6 1.44 -4.72 0.83
C VAL A 6 0.04 -5.29 0.62
N GLU A 7 -0.03 -6.52 0.14
CA GLU A 7 -1.27 -7.20 -0.23
C GLU A 7 -1.11 -8.69 -0.01
N ASP A 8 -2.03 -9.30 0.71
CA ASP A 8 -1.98 -10.72 1.04
C ASP A 8 -2.58 -11.64 -0.03
N GLU A 9 -3.32 -11.10 -0.98
CA GLU A 9 -3.87 -11.89 -2.08
C GLU A 9 -2.89 -11.90 -3.25
N PRO A 10 -2.31 -13.08 -3.59
CA PRO A 10 -1.25 -13.14 -4.61
C PRO A 10 -1.64 -12.60 -5.98
N LEU A 11 -2.87 -12.89 -6.42
CA LEU A 11 -3.34 -12.44 -7.74
C LEU A 11 -3.48 -10.92 -7.78
N LEU A 12 -3.99 -10.31 -6.72
CA LEU A 12 -4.12 -8.87 -6.67
C LEU A 12 -2.76 -8.19 -6.53
N ALA A 13 -1.85 -8.78 -5.76
CA ALA A 13 -0.49 -8.27 -5.66
C ALA A 13 0.20 -8.25 -7.03
N MET A 14 0.06 -9.34 -7.79
CA MET A 14 0.61 -9.44 -9.14
C MET A 14 0.02 -8.37 -10.07
N LEU A 15 -1.30 -8.18 -10.01
CA LEU A 15 -1.98 -7.18 -10.82
C LEU A 15 -1.50 -5.77 -10.49
N LEU A 16 -1.32 -5.47 -9.21
CA LEU A 16 -0.77 -4.19 -8.76
C LEU A 16 0.64 -3.98 -9.29
N GLU A 17 1.49 -5.00 -9.20
CA GLU A 17 2.86 -4.92 -9.69
C GLU A 17 2.89 -4.62 -11.20
N GLU A 18 2.08 -5.33 -11.98
CA GLU A 18 1.99 -5.12 -13.42
C GLU A 18 1.49 -3.70 -13.74
N SER A 19 0.48 -3.24 -13.01
CA SER A 19 -0.08 -1.90 -13.20
C SER A 19 0.94 -0.81 -12.90
N LEU A 20 1.72 -0.98 -11.85
CA LEU A 20 2.77 -0.02 -11.49
C LEU A 20 3.84 0.08 -12.56
N VAL A 21 4.27 -1.06 -13.09
CA VAL A 21 5.26 -1.09 -14.19
C VAL A 21 4.69 -0.39 -15.43
N GLU A 22 3.43 -0.66 -15.75
CA GLU A 22 2.76 -0.02 -16.88
C GLU A 22 2.70 1.50 -16.73
N LEU A 23 2.54 1.99 -15.50
CA LEU A 23 2.53 3.42 -15.21
C LEU A 23 3.93 4.04 -15.12
N GLY A 24 4.99 3.24 -15.30
CA GLY A 24 6.35 3.74 -15.28
C GLY A 24 7.03 3.73 -13.92
N HIS A 25 6.47 3.03 -12.95
CA HIS A 25 7.04 2.91 -11.60
C HIS A 25 7.80 1.60 -11.44
N GLU A 26 8.66 1.54 -10.43
CA GLU A 26 9.34 0.31 -10.03
C GLU A 26 8.65 -0.26 -8.79
N VAL A 27 8.66 -1.58 -8.67
CA VAL A 27 8.17 -2.26 -7.48
C VAL A 27 9.34 -2.46 -6.53
N ALA A 28 9.30 -1.79 -5.38
CA ALA A 28 10.35 -1.92 -4.36
C ALA A 28 10.29 -3.29 -3.68
N GLY A 29 9.09 -3.85 -3.57
CA GLY A 29 8.86 -5.16 -3.01
C GLY A 29 7.38 -5.43 -2.91
N SER A 30 7.04 -6.70 -2.73
CA SER A 30 5.67 -7.15 -2.51
C SER A 30 5.64 -7.94 -1.20
N ALA A 31 4.80 -7.51 -0.28
CA ALA A 31 4.71 -8.10 1.05
C ALA A 31 3.29 -8.60 1.30
N ALA A 32 3.18 -9.82 1.84
CA ALA A 32 1.89 -10.40 2.22
C ALA A 32 1.63 -10.25 3.73
N THR A 33 2.64 -9.88 4.50
CA THR A 33 2.54 -9.74 5.95
C THR A 33 3.20 -8.46 6.42
N VAL A 34 2.92 -8.08 7.66
CA VAL A 34 3.55 -6.91 8.30
C VAL A 34 5.06 -7.10 8.39
N ASP A 35 5.53 -8.29 8.75
CA ASP A 35 6.96 -8.57 8.87
C ASP A 35 7.70 -8.42 7.54
N GLN A 36 7.09 -8.90 6.45
CA GLN A 36 7.67 -8.75 5.12
C GLN A 36 7.71 -7.29 4.69
N ALA A 37 6.67 -6.52 5.03
CA ALA A 37 6.64 -5.09 4.75
C ALA A 37 7.77 -4.36 5.49
N PHE A 38 7.97 -4.66 6.77
CA PHE A 38 9.06 -4.06 7.54
C PHE A 38 10.43 -4.43 6.97
N ALA A 39 10.61 -5.68 6.53
CA ALA A 39 11.87 -6.11 5.92
C ALA A 39 12.17 -5.29 4.65
N THR A 40 11.16 -5.02 3.84
CA THR A 40 11.35 -4.19 2.65
C THR A 40 11.66 -2.74 3.02
N LEU A 41 10.96 -2.19 3.99
CA LEU A 41 11.22 -0.81 4.47
C LEU A 41 12.61 -0.67 5.06
N ASP A 42 13.13 -1.70 5.70
CA ASP A 42 14.47 -1.69 6.29
C ASP A 42 15.57 -1.52 5.24
N ARG A 43 15.29 -1.85 3.98
CA ARG A 43 16.23 -1.63 2.87
C ARG A 43 16.36 -0.17 2.49
N GLY A 44 15.37 0.67 2.85
CA GLY A 44 15.45 2.11 2.68
C GLY A 44 15.21 2.64 1.27
N GLU A 45 14.60 1.85 0.39
CA GLU A 45 14.41 2.24 -1.01
C GLU A 45 12.93 2.34 -1.41
N VAL A 46 12.09 2.78 -0.50
CA VAL A 46 10.64 2.91 -0.76
C VAL A 46 10.25 4.38 -0.84
N ASP A 47 9.65 4.77 -1.96
CA ASP A 47 9.17 6.14 -2.19
C ASP A 47 7.68 6.28 -1.94
N PHE A 48 6.93 5.19 -2.06
CA PHE A 48 5.47 5.20 -1.93
C PHE A 48 5.02 3.79 -1.54
N ALA A 49 3.86 3.67 -0.91
CA ALA A 49 3.32 2.36 -0.56
C ALA A 49 1.83 2.25 -0.89
N LEU A 50 1.44 1.08 -1.38
CA LEU A 50 0.04 0.66 -1.50
C LEU A 50 -0.19 -0.37 -0.42
N LEU A 51 -1.14 -0.11 0.47
CA LEU A 51 -1.29 -0.84 1.71
C LEU A 51 -2.69 -1.41 1.84
N ASP A 52 -2.80 -2.74 1.74
CA ASP A 52 -4.08 -3.40 1.98
C ASP A 52 -4.44 -3.26 3.46
N TYR A 53 -5.63 -2.76 3.74
CA TYR A 53 -6.10 -2.57 5.10
C TYR A 53 -6.25 -3.90 5.86
N SER A 54 -6.66 -4.96 5.16
CA SER A 54 -6.84 -6.29 5.75
C SER A 54 -5.68 -7.20 5.38
N LEU A 55 -4.73 -7.40 6.29
CA LEU A 55 -3.61 -8.30 6.07
C LEU A 55 -3.88 -9.69 6.65
N ALA A 56 -3.29 -10.72 6.05
CA ALA A 56 -3.57 -12.12 6.36
C ALA A 56 -3.14 -12.56 7.77
N ASP A 57 -2.23 -11.88 8.40
CA ASP A 57 -1.67 -12.26 9.70
C ASP A 57 -2.45 -11.66 10.88
N GLU A 58 -3.72 -11.37 10.67
CA GLU A 58 -4.63 -10.78 11.67
C GLU A 58 -4.21 -9.40 12.17
N ALA A 59 -3.01 -8.96 11.88
CA ALA A 59 -2.61 -7.59 12.14
C ALA A 59 -3.19 -6.71 11.04
N ASN A 60 -3.86 -5.66 11.40
CA ASN A 60 -4.30 -4.70 10.40
C ASN A 60 -3.08 -3.92 9.87
N ALA A 61 -3.31 -3.06 8.90
CA ALA A 61 -2.24 -2.28 8.29
C ALA A 61 -1.67 -1.19 9.22
N GLY A 62 -2.20 -1.02 10.42
CA GLY A 62 -1.82 0.05 11.33
C GLY A 62 -0.33 0.17 11.61
N PRO A 63 0.36 -0.91 12.02
CA PRO A 63 1.80 -0.83 12.30
C PRO A 63 2.62 -0.41 11.09
N VAL A 64 2.29 -0.90 9.89
CA VAL A 64 2.99 -0.52 8.66
C VAL A 64 2.70 0.94 8.33
N ALA A 65 1.45 1.36 8.44
CA ALA A 65 1.05 2.74 8.19
C ALA A 65 1.76 3.71 9.15
N ALA A 66 1.86 3.34 10.41
CA ALA A 66 2.56 4.16 11.40
C ALA A 66 4.03 4.33 11.06
N ARG A 67 4.69 3.25 10.61
CA ARG A 67 6.08 3.32 10.19
C ARG A 67 6.26 4.18 8.94
N LEU A 68 5.40 4.02 7.95
CA LEU A 68 5.44 4.82 6.74
C LEU A 68 5.33 6.31 7.06
N ARG A 69 4.41 6.65 7.94
CA ARG A 69 4.22 8.03 8.36
C ARG A 69 5.44 8.56 9.10
N GLY A 70 6.02 7.76 9.97
CA GLY A 70 7.22 8.13 10.70
C GLY A 70 8.43 8.37 9.81
N GLU A 71 8.49 7.71 8.65
CA GLU A 71 9.57 7.88 7.67
C GLU A 71 9.18 8.86 6.56
N ALA A 72 8.03 9.53 6.67
CA ALA A 72 7.51 10.49 5.69
C ALA A 72 7.32 9.89 4.30
N ILE A 73 6.94 8.61 4.22
CA ILE A 73 6.64 7.91 2.98
C ILE A 73 5.14 8.01 2.73
N PRO A 74 4.69 8.64 1.63
CA PRO A 74 3.28 8.70 1.30
C PRO A 74 2.73 7.32 0.97
N PHE A 75 1.47 7.07 1.32
CA PHE A 75 0.84 5.78 1.07
C PHE A 75 -0.67 5.94 0.88
N VAL A 76 -1.27 4.90 0.28
CA VAL A 76 -2.71 4.82 0.04
C VAL A 76 -3.19 3.48 0.55
N TYR A 77 -4.34 3.47 1.24
CA TYR A 77 -4.99 2.23 1.64
C TYR A 77 -5.77 1.62 0.48
N LEU A 78 -5.64 0.31 0.31
CA LEU A 78 -6.49 -0.47 -0.57
C LEU A 78 -7.56 -1.13 0.28
N THR A 79 -8.82 -1.04 -0.13
CA THR A 79 -9.91 -1.60 0.66
C THR A 79 -11.05 -2.09 -0.23
N GLY A 80 -11.67 -3.19 0.16
CA GLY A 80 -12.91 -3.68 -0.44
C GLY A 80 -14.15 -3.01 0.14
N HIS A 81 -13.98 -2.14 1.14
CA HIS A 81 -15.08 -1.45 1.81
C HIS A 81 -15.09 0.02 1.44
N ARG A 82 -16.29 0.62 1.41
CA ARG A 82 -16.46 2.03 1.06
C ARG A 82 -15.96 2.97 2.14
N SER A 83 -15.95 2.51 3.37
CA SER A 83 -15.45 3.28 4.49
C SER A 83 -14.73 2.35 5.43
N LEU A 84 -13.61 2.81 5.97
CA LEU A 84 -12.89 2.07 6.97
C LEU A 84 -13.35 2.53 8.34
N PRO A 85 -13.55 1.61 9.29
CA PRO A 85 -13.70 1.99 10.68
C PRO A 85 -12.33 2.43 11.19
N LEU A 86 -11.89 3.62 10.77
CA LEU A 86 -10.62 4.16 11.20
C LEU A 86 -10.72 4.50 12.67
N GLY A 87 -10.11 3.67 13.50
CA GLY A 87 -9.89 4.04 14.88
C GLY A 87 -8.82 5.12 14.94
N ASP A 88 -8.72 5.80 16.06
CA ASP A 88 -7.73 6.86 16.27
C ASP A 88 -6.29 6.34 16.17
N GLU A 89 -6.11 5.02 16.21
CA GLU A 89 -4.80 4.38 16.20
C GLU A 89 -4.21 4.20 14.80
N ILE A 90 -5.00 4.43 13.75
CA ILE A 90 -4.56 4.21 12.37
C ILE A 90 -4.36 5.55 11.69
N PRO A 91 -3.15 5.81 11.15
CA PRO A 91 -2.91 7.07 10.43
C PRO A 91 -3.89 7.27 9.27
N CYS A 92 -4.38 8.48 9.12
CA CYS A 92 -5.24 8.85 8.00
C CYS A 92 -4.44 8.86 6.71
N ALA A 93 -5.00 8.28 5.65
CA ALA A 93 -4.43 8.31 4.30
C ALA A 93 -5.56 8.17 3.30
N PRO A 94 -5.32 8.54 2.03
CA PRO A 94 -6.31 8.34 0.97
C PRO A 94 -6.68 6.87 0.84
N LEU A 95 -7.91 6.62 0.39
CA LEU A 95 -8.43 5.28 0.18
C LEU A 95 -8.60 5.02 -1.31
N LEU A 96 -8.23 3.82 -1.75
CA LEU A 96 -8.49 3.34 -3.10
C LEU A 96 -9.36 2.09 -2.99
N ALA A 97 -10.60 2.19 -3.44
CA ALA A 97 -11.56 1.09 -3.34
C ALA A 97 -11.29 0.02 -4.39
N LYS A 98 -11.39 -1.23 -4.00
CA LYS A 98 -11.31 -2.39 -4.91
C LYS A 98 -12.72 -2.70 -5.43
N PRO A 99 -12.87 -3.07 -6.70
CA PRO A 99 -11.86 -3.04 -7.76
C PRO A 99 -11.58 -1.61 -8.23
N PHE A 100 -10.38 -1.35 -8.70
CA PHE A 100 -9.99 -0.05 -9.22
C PHE A 100 -9.46 -0.18 -10.65
N THR A 101 -9.51 0.92 -11.40
CA THR A 101 -8.95 0.98 -12.75
C THR A 101 -7.51 1.47 -12.70
N LEU A 102 -6.80 1.30 -13.82
CA LEU A 102 -5.44 1.82 -13.95
C LEU A 102 -5.41 3.34 -13.74
N ASP A 103 -6.40 4.05 -14.29
CA ASP A 103 -6.50 5.50 -14.12
C ASP A 103 -6.72 5.90 -12.67
N GLN A 104 -7.55 5.15 -11.93
CA GLN A 104 -7.78 5.41 -10.52
C GLN A 104 -6.51 5.19 -9.70
N LEU A 105 -5.74 4.16 -10.03
CA LEU A 105 -4.47 3.90 -9.37
C LEU A 105 -3.48 5.04 -9.65
N ASP A 106 -3.37 5.46 -10.90
CA ASP A 106 -2.48 6.55 -11.29
C ASP A 106 -2.84 7.85 -10.56
N ASP A 107 -4.12 8.18 -10.51
CA ASP A 107 -4.61 9.38 -9.80
C ASP A 107 -4.27 9.30 -8.31
N ALA A 108 -4.45 8.14 -7.69
CA ALA A 108 -4.14 7.95 -6.27
C ALA A 108 -2.64 8.16 -5.99
N LEU A 109 -1.78 7.66 -6.87
CA LEU A 109 -0.33 7.84 -6.74
C LEU A 109 0.07 9.31 -6.87
N ARG A 110 -0.53 10.02 -7.81
CA ARG A 110 -0.24 11.45 -8.04
C ARG A 110 -0.72 12.32 -6.90
N ASP A 111 -1.92 12.05 -6.41
CA ASP A 111 -2.56 12.89 -5.39
C ASP A 111 -1.91 12.72 -4.03
N ALA A 112 -1.38 11.53 -3.73
CA ALA A 112 -0.78 11.25 -2.43
C ALA A 112 0.72 11.51 -2.39
N ALA A 113 1.36 11.58 -3.55
CA ALA A 113 2.82 11.78 -3.63
C ALA A 113 3.25 13.21 -3.29
#